data_9183bf788d0f6f0965d7337b8a0f1b7b
#
_entry.id   9183bf788d0f6f0965d7337b8a0f1b7b
#
_cell.length_a   1.000
_cell.length_b   1.000
_cell.length_c   1.000
_cell.angle_alpha   90.00
_cell.angle_beta   90.00
_cell.angle_gamma   90.00
#
_symmetry.space_group_name_H-M   'P 1'
#
loop_
_entity.id
_entity.type
_entity.pdbx_description
1 polymer ?
#
loop_
_entity_poly.entity_id
_entity_poly.type
_entity_poly.pdbx_seq_one_letter_code
_entity_poly.pdbx_strand_id
1 'polypeptide(L)'
;EPKAMSTIEKLFPVTPQERCFQLKARRDAGTAAPNWTPPQFVDCEKCGRRATRQVWAKSLYVCPNCGVHLPIGAYYRLSLVLDHGTFKELNADLTPQDVLHFPQYPEKLTAAAAKTGLKEAAVTATGKIGGVQAVVAVLDSRFFMGSMSTAVGEKITRAVEYAADKHLPLVIFSASGGARMQEGIFSLMQMAKTSAALERFSRRGGLYISVLTHPTTGGVTASFASLGDIMLAEPGALIGFAGPRVIEQTIGEKLPHGFQRSEFQLEHGFLDQVVPRAAMKETLERILRLHTQRRKYS
;
A
#
# COMPACT_ATOMS: atom_id res chain seq x y z
N GLU A 1 -30.08 20.84 5.09
CA GLU A 1 -30.60 20.28 3.82
C GLU A 1 -29.51 19.49 3.12
N PRO A 2 -29.71 18.21 2.79
CA PRO A 2 -28.72 17.45 2.05
C PRO A 2 -28.65 18.01 0.62
N LYS A 3 -27.47 18.49 0.22
CA LYS A 3 -27.21 18.89 -1.16
C LYS A 3 -27.58 17.75 -2.11
N ALA A 4 -28.50 18.02 -3.05
CA ALA A 4 -28.88 17.08 -4.08
C ALA A 4 -27.64 16.59 -4.84
N MET A 5 -27.47 15.28 -4.95
CA MET A 5 -26.39 14.64 -5.73
C MET A 5 -26.47 15.09 -7.17
N SER A 6 -25.32 15.45 -7.75
CA SER A 6 -25.24 15.80 -9.17
C SER A 6 -25.64 14.60 -10.05
N THR A 7 -26.13 14.88 -11.25
CA THR A 7 -26.54 13.83 -12.20
C THR A 7 -25.42 12.83 -12.50
N ILE A 8 -24.15 13.27 -12.46
CA ILE A 8 -22.97 12.45 -12.65
C ILE A 8 -22.75 11.50 -11.47
N GLU A 9 -22.99 11.93 -10.23
CA GLU A 9 -22.89 11.08 -9.03
C GLU A 9 -23.97 9.99 -8.98
N LYS A 10 -25.13 10.24 -9.61
CA LYS A 10 -26.21 9.25 -9.73
C LYS A 10 -25.88 8.14 -10.74
N LEU A 11 -25.15 8.47 -11.80
CA LEU A 11 -24.75 7.52 -12.85
C LEU A 11 -23.58 6.63 -12.44
N PHE A 12 -22.73 7.09 -11.50
CA PHE A 12 -21.53 6.39 -11.06
C PHE A 12 -21.36 6.54 -9.55
N PRO A 13 -22.07 5.76 -8.77
CA PRO A 13 -21.98 5.87 -7.31
C PRO A 13 -20.58 5.45 -6.85
N VAL A 14 -19.82 6.44 -6.38
CA VAL A 14 -18.65 6.20 -5.53
C VAL A 14 -19.17 5.53 -4.27
N THR A 15 -18.59 4.43 -3.86
CA THR A 15 -19.05 3.74 -2.66
C THR A 15 -18.98 4.69 -1.46
N PRO A 16 -19.90 4.61 -0.49
CA PRO A 16 -19.85 5.45 0.72
C PRO A 16 -18.49 5.38 1.43
N GLN A 17 -17.84 4.23 1.40
CA GLN A 17 -16.50 4.01 1.94
C GLN A 17 -15.45 4.84 1.20
N GLU A 18 -15.38 4.75 -0.12
CA GLU A 18 -14.44 5.52 -0.93
C GLU A 18 -14.61 7.03 -0.71
N ARG A 19 -15.85 7.50 -0.66
CA ARG A 19 -16.16 8.90 -0.38
C ARG A 19 -15.69 9.33 1.02
N CYS A 20 -15.91 8.49 2.03
CA CYS A 20 -15.46 8.77 3.41
C CYS A 20 -13.94 8.89 3.48
N PHE A 21 -13.19 7.95 2.89
CA PHE A 21 -11.74 7.99 2.89
C PHE A 21 -11.17 9.16 2.08
N GLN A 22 -11.76 9.45 0.92
CA GLN A 22 -11.36 10.60 0.09
C GLN A 22 -11.60 11.93 0.79
N LEU A 23 -12.74 12.10 1.45
CA LEU A 23 -13.05 13.31 2.22
C LEU A 23 -12.10 13.48 3.41
N LYS A 24 -11.78 12.39 4.12
CA LYS A 24 -10.80 12.43 5.20
C LYS A 24 -9.41 12.79 4.69
N ALA A 25 -8.94 12.17 3.62
CA ALA A 25 -7.66 12.47 3.01
C ALA A 25 -7.53 13.95 2.62
N ARG A 26 -8.61 14.54 2.05
CA ARG A 26 -8.65 15.99 1.71
C ARG A 26 -8.58 16.88 2.95
N ARG A 27 -9.31 16.53 4.01
CA ARG A 27 -9.33 17.30 5.25
C ARG A 27 -7.99 17.24 5.98
N ASP A 28 -7.39 16.05 6.05
CA ASP A 28 -6.14 15.82 6.78
C ASP A 28 -4.92 16.35 6.00
N ALA A 29 -5.00 16.42 4.68
CA ALA A 29 -3.96 17.00 3.83
C ALA A 29 -3.79 18.52 4.02
N GLY A 30 -4.77 19.21 4.59
CA GLY A 30 -4.74 20.63 5.00
C GLY A 30 -4.39 21.67 3.93
N THR A 31 -3.86 21.26 2.79
CA THR A 31 -3.28 22.12 1.76
C THR A 31 -3.36 21.49 0.36
N ALA A 32 -4.42 20.74 0.05
CA ALA A 32 -4.66 20.38 -1.34
C ALA A 32 -4.76 21.68 -2.14
N ALA A 33 -3.85 21.88 -3.09
CA ALA A 33 -3.88 23.06 -3.95
C ALA A 33 -5.32 23.25 -4.47
N PRO A 34 -5.93 24.44 -4.29
CA PRO A 34 -7.35 24.66 -4.55
C PRO A 34 -7.79 24.33 -5.97
N ASN A 35 -6.86 24.12 -6.90
CA ASN A 35 -7.09 23.93 -8.34
C ASN A 35 -6.64 22.55 -8.86
N TRP A 36 -6.28 21.57 -8.00
CA TRP A 36 -5.95 20.25 -8.52
C TRP A 36 -7.21 19.42 -8.80
N THR A 37 -7.50 19.21 -10.05
CA THR A 37 -8.50 18.26 -10.53
C THR A 37 -7.82 16.95 -10.94
N PRO A 38 -8.19 15.82 -10.36
CA PRO A 38 -7.65 14.55 -10.82
C PRO A 38 -7.96 14.34 -12.30
N PRO A 39 -7.04 13.78 -13.10
CA PRO A 39 -7.29 13.53 -14.51
C PRO A 39 -8.56 12.68 -14.65
N GLN A 40 -9.45 13.11 -15.55
CA GLN A 40 -10.73 12.42 -15.78
C GLN A 40 -10.53 11.04 -16.41
N PHE A 41 -9.44 10.87 -17.16
CA PHE A 41 -9.07 9.64 -17.84
C PHE A 41 -7.80 9.03 -17.26
N VAL A 42 -7.72 7.72 -17.28
CA VAL A 42 -6.56 6.93 -16.93
C VAL A 42 -6.30 5.94 -18.06
N ASP A 43 -5.05 5.85 -18.47
CA ASP A 43 -4.61 4.94 -19.53
C ASP A 43 -3.99 3.69 -18.91
N CYS A 44 -4.26 2.53 -19.49
CA CYS A 44 -3.58 1.30 -19.11
C CYS A 44 -2.18 1.27 -19.71
N GLU A 45 -1.16 1.27 -18.89
CA GLU A 45 0.25 1.27 -19.32
C GLU A 45 0.62 0.04 -20.17
N LYS A 46 -0.11 -1.09 -20.03
CA LYS A 46 0.17 -2.33 -20.75
C LYS A 46 -0.49 -2.39 -22.13
N CYS A 47 -1.75 -1.99 -22.25
CA CYS A 47 -2.53 -2.16 -23.49
C CYS A 47 -3.10 -0.86 -24.08
N GLY A 48 -2.78 0.29 -23.49
CA GLY A 48 -3.24 1.60 -23.97
C GLY A 48 -4.74 1.89 -23.76
N ARG A 49 -5.52 0.99 -23.13
CA ARG A 49 -6.94 1.23 -22.89
C ARG A 49 -7.15 2.49 -22.07
N ARG A 50 -7.87 3.44 -22.64
CA ARG A 50 -8.25 4.69 -22.00
C ARG A 50 -9.68 4.63 -21.48
N ALA A 51 -9.89 5.01 -20.22
CA ALA A 51 -11.22 5.08 -19.63
C ALA A 51 -11.27 6.12 -18.52
N THR A 52 -12.50 6.54 -18.14
CA THR A 52 -12.69 7.44 -17.01
C THR A 52 -12.34 6.73 -15.68
N ARG A 53 -12.00 7.52 -14.67
CA ARG A 53 -11.76 6.97 -13.31
C ARG A 53 -12.92 6.17 -12.77
N GLN A 54 -14.15 6.57 -13.09
CA GLN A 54 -15.36 5.87 -12.67
C GLN A 54 -15.47 4.47 -13.30
N VAL A 55 -15.11 4.34 -14.57
CA VAL A 55 -15.05 3.02 -15.25
C VAL A 55 -13.98 2.15 -14.62
N TRP A 56 -12.80 2.71 -14.35
CA TRP A 56 -11.73 2.00 -13.66
C TRP A 56 -12.11 1.58 -12.22
N ALA A 57 -12.81 2.44 -11.49
CA ALA A 57 -13.27 2.11 -10.13
C ALA A 57 -14.24 0.91 -10.11
N LYS A 58 -15.13 0.78 -11.13
CA LYS A 58 -16.02 -0.39 -11.25
C LYS A 58 -15.27 -1.71 -11.43
N SER A 59 -14.13 -1.69 -12.10
CA SER A 59 -13.24 -2.85 -12.25
C SER A 59 -12.14 -2.92 -11.17
N LEU A 60 -12.27 -2.17 -10.08
CA LEU A 60 -11.28 -2.07 -9.01
C LEU A 60 -9.89 -1.68 -9.52
N TYR A 61 -9.82 -0.88 -10.59
CA TYR A 61 -8.57 -0.53 -11.29
C TYR A 61 -7.81 -1.76 -11.83
N VAL A 62 -8.51 -2.84 -12.14
CA VAL A 62 -8.01 -3.96 -12.93
C VAL A 62 -8.42 -3.76 -14.37
N CYS A 63 -7.49 -3.83 -15.31
CA CYS A 63 -7.79 -3.59 -16.72
C CYS A 63 -8.68 -4.71 -17.28
N PRO A 64 -9.91 -4.42 -17.72
CA PRO A 64 -10.82 -5.45 -18.25
C PRO A 64 -10.36 -6.02 -19.59
N ASN A 65 -9.38 -5.37 -20.25
CA ASN A 65 -8.84 -5.83 -21.53
C ASN A 65 -7.63 -6.76 -21.36
N CYS A 66 -6.70 -6.43 -20.46
CA CYS A 66 -5.44 -7.19 -20.31
C CYS A 66 -5.17 -7.71 -18.89
N GLY A 67 -6.10 -7.52 -17.95
CA GLY A 67 -6.01 -8.03 -16.58
C GLY A 67 -4.97 -7.34 -15.69
N VAL A 68 -4.23 -6.35 -16.19
CA VAL A 68 -3.20 -5.68 -15.37
C VAL A 68 -3.84 -4.91 -14.21
N HIS A 69 -3.23 -5.00 -13.04
CA HIS A 69 -3.62 -4.27 -11.84
C HIS A 69 -2.93 -2.91 -11.83
N LEU A 70 -3.69 -1.84 -12.07
CA LEU A 70 -3.17 -0.47 -11.98
C LEU A 70 -2.91 -0.07 -10.53
N PRO A 71 -1.94 0.83 -10.27
CA PRO A 71 -1.72 1.40 -8.94
C PRO A 71 -2.98 2.09 -8.41
N ILE A 72 -3.27 1.88 -7.12
CA ILE A 72 -4.38 2.52 -6.41
C ILE A 72 -3.87 3.22 -5.16
N GLY A 73 -4.59 4.26 -4.73
CA GLY A 73 -4.24 5.01 -3.55
C GLY A 73 -4.50 4.26 -2.24
N ALA A 74 -3.77 4.64 -1.19
CA ALA A 74 -3.85 3.99 0.11
C ALA A 74 -5.26 4.00 0.70
N TYR A 75 -5.95 5.14 0.71
CA TYR A 75 -7.33 5.21 1.22
C TYR A 75 -8.31 4.39 0.39
N TYR A 76 -8.13 4.34 -0.93
CA TYR A 76 -8.95 3.49 -1.78
C TYR A 76 -8.70 2.00 -1.47
N ARG A 77 -7.43 1.59 -1.28
CA ARG A 77 -7.07 0.23 -0.85
C ARG A 77 -7.75 -0.13 0.48
N LEU A 78 -7.67 0.75 1.47
CA LEU A 78 -8.31 0.56 2.76
C LEU A 78 -9.83 0.43 2.64
N SER A 79 -10.47 1.20 1.75
CA SER A 79 -11.92 1.10 1.51
C SER A 79 -12.34 -0.24 0.86
N LEU A 80 -11.44 -0.91 0.16
CA LEU A 80 -11.72 -2.23 -0.44
C LEU A 80 -11.62 -3.38 0.56
N VAL A 81 -10.77 -3.25 1.58
CA VAL A 81 -10.49 -4.36 2.50
C VAL A 81 -11.15 -4.21 3.87
N LEU A 82 -11.31 -2.98 4.38
CA LEU A 82 -11.94 -2.75 5.68
C LEU A 82 -13.46 -2.79 5.61
N ASP A 83 -14.07 -3.24 6.70
CA ASP A 83 -15.50 -3.20 6.87
C ASP A 83 -15.97 -1.74 7.05
N HIS A 84 -17.15 -1.44 6.53
CA HIS A 84 -17.72 -0.09 6.58
C HIS A 84 -17.77 0.47 8.01
N GLY A 85 -17.36 1.73 8.17
CA GLY A 85 -17.43 2.44 9.45
C GLY A 85 -16.40 2.03 10.50
N THR A 86 -15.49 1.07 10.21
CA THR A 86 -14.51 0.58 11.19
C THR A 86 -13.15 1.23 11.10
N PHE A 87 -12.90 2.02 10.05
CA PHE A 87 -11.62 2.70 9.82
C PHE A 87 -11.28 3.72 10.91
N LYS A 88 -10.09 3.58 11.48
CA LYS A 88 -9.49 4.57 12.38
C LYS A 88 -8.01 4.72 12.02
N GLU A 89 -7.64 5.88 11.51
CA GLU A 89 -6.26 6.17 11.14
C GLU A 89 -5.35 6.29 12.35
N LEU A 90 -4.13 5.78 12.21
CA LEU A 90 -3.04 5.88 13.18
C LEU A 90 -1.95 6.78 12.62
N ASN A 91 -1.30 7.56 13.50
CA ASN A 91 -0.10 8.35 13.15
C ASN A 91 -0.28 9.24 11.90
N ALA A 92 -1.48 9.83 11.74
CA ALA A 92 -1.81 10.67 10.59
C ALA A 92 -1.00 11.97 10.51
N ASP A 93 -0.40 12.39 11.61
CA ASP A 93 0.39 13.61 11.78
C ASP A 93 1.88 13.45 11.47
N LEU A 94 2.37 12.20 11.38
CA LEU A 94 3.76 11.96 11.03
C LEU A 94 4.05 12.36 9.57
N THR A 95 5.01 13.26 9.42
CA THR A 95 5.45 13.81 8.14
C THR A 95 6.95 13.58 7.94
N PRO A 96 7.44 13.51 6.69
CA PRO A 96 8.86 13.42 6.42
C PRO A 96 9.58 14.68 6.83
N GLN A 97 10.87 14.56 7.17
CA GLN A 97 11.74 15.68 7.52
C GLN A 97 12.96 15.67 6.62
N ASP A 98 13.38 16.86 6.19
CA ASP A 98 14.60 17.03 5.39
C ASP A 98 15.81 17.25 6.31
N VAL A 99 16.29 16.16 6.92
CA VAL A 99 17.42 16.17 7.87
C VAL A 99 18.76 16.45 7.16
N LEU A 100 18.86 16.07 5.88
CA LEU A 100 20.11 16.19 5.10
C LEU A 100 20.15 17.45 4.25
N HIS A 101 19.12 18.28 4.28
CA HIS A 101 18.97 19.46 3.41
C HIS A 101 19.19 19.12 1.94
N PHE A 102 18.52 18.02 1.48
CA PHE A 102 18.68 17.54 0.12
C PHE A 102 18.05 18.54 -0.87
N PRO A 103 18.77 18.91 -1.95
CA PRO A 103 18.28 19.91 -2.90
C PRO A 103 16.88 19.61 -3.44
N GLN A 104 15.96 20.58 -3.38
CA GLN A 104 14.58 20.51 -3.86
C GLN A 104 13.70 19.44 -3.17
N TYR A 105 14.13 18.86 -2.06
CA TYR A 105 13.32 17.84 -1.39
C TYR A 105 12.06 18.41 -0.74
N PRO A 106 12.10 19.55 0.01
CA PRO A 106 10.92 20.17 0.59
C PRO A 106 9.86 20.55 -0.45
N GLU A 107 10.29 21.11 -1.58
CA GLU A 107 9.39 21.51 -2.68
C GLU A 107 8.71 20.25 -3.31
N LYS A 108 9.48 19.20 -3.53
CA LYS A 108 8.96 17.93 -4.04
C LYS A 108 7.98 17.27 -3.07
N LEU A 109 8.23 17.35 -1.75
CA LEU A 109 7.30 16.87 -0.72
C LEU A 109 5.98 17.64 -0.77
N THR A 110 6.04 18.97 -0.85
CA THR A 110 4.86 19.83 -0.97
C THR A 110 4.06 19.50 -2.23
N ALA A 111 4.73 19.34 -3.36
CA ALA A 111 4.09 18.97 -4.62
C ALA A 111 3.45 17.57 -4.57
N ALA A 112 4.12 16.59 -3.95
CA ALA A 112 3.59 15.24 -3.77
C ALA A 112 2.36 15.24 -2.86
N ALA A 113 2.39 15.99 -1.76
CA ALA A 113 1.26 16.16 -0.85
C ALA A 113 0.06 16.80 -1.57
N ALA A 114 0.28 17.88 -2.31
CA ALA A 114 -0.76 18.55 -3.09
C ALA A 114 -1.38 17.62 -4.15
N LYS A 115 -0.56 16.81 -4.82
CA LYS A 115 -1.01 15.87 -5.86
C LYS A 115 -1.79 14.68 -5.31
N THR A 116 -1.42 14.16 -4.16
CA THR A 116 -1.95 12.90 -3.63
C THR A 116 -2.97 13.07 -2.51
N GLY A 117 -2.95 14.21 -1.83
CA GLY A 117 -3.70 14.45 -0.60
C GLY A 117 -3.13 13.70 0.61
N LEU A 118 -1.90 13.17 0.50
CA LEU A 118 -1.21 12.44 1.56
C LEU A 118 -0.15 13.31 2.22
N LYS A 119 0.12 13.07 3.50
CA LYS A 119 1.26 13.68 4.21
C LYS A 119 2.53 12.87 4.06
N GLU A 120 2.42 11.55 3.81
CA GLU A 120 3.52 10.63 3.58
C GLU A 120 3.05 9.41 2.76
N ALA A 121 4.00 8.64 2.21
CA ALA A 121 3.76 7.48 1.36
C ALA A 121 3.10 6.28 2.08
N ALA A 122 2.92 6.33 3.39
CA ALA A 122 2.26 5.29 4.16
C ALA A 122 1.05 5.83 4.92
N VAL A 123 -0.05 5.08 4.85
CA VAL A 123 -1.23 5.25 5.71
C VAL A 123 -1.35 4.04 6.60
N THR A 124 -1.43 4.26 7.92
CA THR A 124 -1.62 3.21 8.92
C THR A 124 -2.95 3.39 9.62
N ALA A 125 -3.67 2.30 9.85
CA ALA A 125 -5.00 2.34 10.42
C ALA A 125 -5.33 1.08 11.22
N THR A 126 -6.36 1.16 12.05
CA THR A 126 -7.08 0.00 12.55
C THR A 126 -8.45 -0.08 11.88
N GLY A 127 -8.98 -1.29 11.80
CA GLY A 127 -10.33 -1.53 11.28
C GLY A 127 -10.65 -3.02 11.34
N LYS A 128 -11.85 -3.38 10.90
CA LYS A 128 -12.25 -4.78 10.82
C LYS A 128 -12.15 -5.29 9.38
N ILE A 129 -11.74 -6.53 9.21
CA ILE A 129 -11.77 -7.27 7.95
C ILE A 129 -12.63 -8.51 8.19
N GLY A 130 -13.82 -8.56 7.61
CA GLY A 130 -14.78 -9.65 7.86
C GLY A 130 -15.13 -9.83 9.34
N GLY A 131 -15.27 -8.73 10.08
CA GLY A 131 -15.56 -8.70 11.52
C GLY A 131 -14.34 -8.84 12.43
N VAL A 132 -13.17 -9.26 11.94
CA VAL A 132 -11.94 -9.41 12.73
C VAL A 132 -11.18 -8.10 12.79
N GLN A 133 -10.90 -7.61 14.00
CA GLN A 133 -10.12 -6.39 14.21
C GLN A 133 -8.66 -6.62 13.80
N ALA A 134 -8.09 -5.71 13.02
CA ALA A 134 -6.72 -5.78 12.53
C ALA A 134 -6.06 -4.40 12.48
N VAL A 135 -4.74 -4.38 12.45
CA VAL A 135 -3.93 -3.22 12.07
C VAL A 135 -3.57 -3.37 10.60
N VAL A 136 -3.78 -2.32 9.82
CA VAL A 136 -3.50 -2.32 8.38
C VAL A 136 -2.62 -1.13 8.03
N ALA A 137 -1.52 -1.40 7.33
CA ALA A 137 -0.66 -0.37 6.75
C ALA A 137 -0.69 -0.49 5.23
N VAL A 138 -0.73 0.63 4.53
CA VAL A 138 -0.74 0.68 3.06
C VAL A 138 0.27 1.70 2.59
N LEU A 139 1.22 1.26 1.75
CA LEU A 139 2.11 2.16 1.04
C LEU A 139 1.43 2.64 -0.25
N ASP A 140 1.63 3.90 -0.59
CA ASP A 140 1.04 4.55 -1.77
C ASP A 140 2.14 4.99 -2.73
N SER A 141 2.28 4.28 -3.84
CA SER A 141 3.31 4.55 -4.84
C SER A 141 3.14 5.90 -5.56
N ARG A 142 2.02 6.59 -5.41
CA ARG A 142 1.80 7.91 -5.98
C ARG A 142 2.58 9.01 -5.23
N PHE A 143 2.92 8.76 -3.96
CA PHE A 143 3.76 9.65 -3.15
C PHE A 143 5.20 9.13 -3.17
N PHE A 144 6.11 9.82 -3.85
CA PHE A 144 7.54 9.44 -3.99
C PHE A 144 7.77 7.96 -4.33
N MET A 145 6.99 7.40 -5.24
CA MET A 145 7.05 5.97 -5.60
C MET A 145 6.85 5.02 -4.40
N GLY A 146 6.16 5.46 -3.35
CA GLY A 146 5.99 4.66 -2.14
C GLY A 146 7.29 4.45 -1.35
N SER A 147 8.33 5.25 -1.59
CA SER A 147 9.64 5.03 -1.01
C SER A 147 9.64 5.20 0.50
N MET A 148 10.40 4.31 1.16
CA MET A 148 10.53 4.28 2.61
C MET A 148 11.42 5.43 3.09
N SER A 149 10.80 6.46 3.69
CA SER A 149 11.43 7.54 4.45
C SER A 149 11.55 7.16 5.92
N THR A 150 12.18 8.02 6.70
CA THR A 150 12.18 7.95 8.18
C THR A 150 10.75 7.94 8.73
N ALA A 151 9.86 8.78 8.19
CA ALA A 151 8.46 8.83 8.62
C ALA A 151 7.67 7.58 8.19
N VAL A 152 7.92 7.00 7.01
CA VAL A 152 7.32 5.71 6.61
C VAL A 152 7.78 4.61 7.54
N GLY A 153 9.09 4.50 7.81
CA GLY A 153 9.63 3.50 8.72
C GLY A 153 9.05 3.64 10.13
N GLU A 154 8.91 4.87 10.63
CA GLU A 154 8.28 5.15 11.92
C GLU A 154 6.80 4.75 11.94
N LYS A 155 6.01 5.08 10.91
CA LYS A 155 4.60 4.68 10.78
C LYS A 155 4.45 3.16 10.81
N ILE A 156 5.27 2.43 10.05
CA ILE A 156 5.27 0.96 10.03
C ILE A 156 5.64 0.41 11.41
N THR A 157 6.73 0.91 12.02
CA THR A 157 7.17 0.48 13.36
C THR A 157 6.07 0.68 14.39
N ARG A 158 5.46 1.86 14.47
CA ARG A 158 4.35 2.13 15.40
C ARG A 158 3.11 1.29 15.12
N ALA A 159 2.82 0.96 13.86
CA ALA A 159 1.74 0.06 13.51
C ALA A 159 1.99 -1.37 14.02
N VAL A 160 3.23 -1.87 13.88
CA VAL A 160 3.68 -3.16 14.42
C VAL A 160 3.58 -3.19 15.94
N GLU A 161 4.10 -2.16 16.61
CA GLU A 161 4.07 -2.03 18.08
C GLU A 161 2.62 -1.94 18.60
N TYR A 162 1.78 -1.16 17.95
CA TYR A 162 0.35 -1.08 18.29
C TYR A 162 -0.33 -2.45 18.12
N ALA A 163 -0.03 -3.18 17.04
CA ALA A 163 -0.55 -4.54 16.83
C ALA A 163 -0.10 -5.49 17.93
N ALA A 164 1.17 -5.41 18.34
CA ALA A 164 1.73 -6.19 19.44
C ALA A 164 1.02 -5.92 20.79
N ASP A 165 0.86 -4.65 21.14
CA ASP A 165 0.26 -4.23 22.41
C ASP A 165 -1.23 -4.52 22.50
N LYS A 166 -1.93 -4.51 21.37
CA LYS A 166 -3.37 -4.83 21.29
C LYS A 166 -3.65 -6.29 20.93
N HIS A 167 -2.61 -7.10 20.75
CA HIS A 167 -2.73 -8.50 20.31
C HIS A 167 -3.56 -8.66 19.03
N LEU A 168 -3.39 -7.73 18.07
CA LEU A 168 -4.09 -7.72 16.81
C LEU A 168 -3.22 -8.27 15.69
N PRO A 169 -3.80 -8.92 14.67
CA PRO A 169 -3.08 -9.25 13.46
C PRO A 169 -2.69 -7.98 12.70
N LEU A 170 -1.58 -8.06 11.97
CA LEU A 170 -1.02 -7.00 11.14
C LEU A 170 -1.12 -7.38 9.67
N VAL A 171 -1.59 -6.45 8.84
CA VAL A 171 -1.61 -6.59 7.38
C VAL A 171 -0.89 -5.39 6.76
N ILE A 172 0.13 -5.61 5.94
CA ILE A 172 0.85 -4.53 5.25
C ILE A 172 0.74 -4.72 3.74
N PHE A 173 0.17 -3.72 3.05
CA PHE A 173 0.19 -3.62 1.60
C PHE A 173 1.40 -2.81 1.16
N SER A 174 2.35 -3.46 0.49
CA SER A 174 3.56 -2.84 -0.02
C SER A 174 3.38 -2.41 -1.47
N ALA A 175 3.73 -1.14 -1.76
CA ALA A 175 3.79 -0.58 -3.11
C ALA A 175 4.91 0.46 -3.12
N SER A 176 6.16 0.03 -3.41
CA SER A 176 7.34 0.86 -3.16
C SER A 176 8.46 0.62 -4.17
N GLY A 177 9.16 1.70 -4.52
CA GLY A 177 10.43 1.67 -5.26
C GLY A 177 11.66 1.43 -4.39
N GLY A 178 11.53 1.33 -3.05
CA GLY A 178 12.64 1.09 -2.13
C GLY A 178 12.87 2.20 -1.09
N ALA A 179 14.10 2.36 -0.63
CA ALA A 179 14.49 3.40 0.32
C ALA A 179 14.46 4.80 -0.33
N ARG A 180 14.13 5.84 0.45
CA ARG A 180 14.07 7.23 -0.03
C ARG A 180 15.46 7.83 -0.13
N MET A 181 15.94 8.02 -1.37
CA MET A 181 17.31 8.52 -1.64
C MET A 181 17.60 9.87 -0.98
N GLN A 182 16.62 10.77 -0.91
CA GLN A 182 16.78 12.11 -0.33
C GLN A 182 17.10 12.10 1.16
N GLU A 183 16.76 11.03 1.85
CA GLU A 183 17.05 10.86 3.28
C GLU A 183 18.30 9.98 3.54
N GLY A 184 19.00 9.55 2.50
CA GLY A 184 20.29 8.84 2.58
C GLY A 184 20.27 7.67 3.56
N ILE A 185 21.27 7.64 4.45
CA ILE A 185 21.44 6.58 5.45
C ILE A 185 20.24 6.45 6.40
N PHE A 186 19.53 7.55 6.71
CA PHE A 186 18.38 7.51 7.60
C PHE A 186 17.25 6.67 7.04
N SER A 187 17.04 6.68 5.72
CA SER A 187 16.07 5.80 5.07
C SER A 187 16.51 4.33 5.09
N LEU A 188 17.81 4.04 4.95
CA LEU A 188 18.35 2.67 5.03
C LEU A 188 18.21 2.12 6.46
N MET A 189 18.42 2.93 7.50
CA MET A 189 18.24 2.51 8.89
C MET A 189 16.80 2.09 9.21
N GLN A 190 15.82 2.52 8.42
CA GLN A 190 14.44 2.07 8.60
C GLN A 190 14.26 0.57 8.30
N MET A 191 15.09 -0.02 7.43
CA MET A 191 15.07 -1.46 7.17
C MET A 191 15.32 -2.25 8.47
N ALA A 192 16.40 -1.91 9.19
CA ALA A 192 16.73 -2.56 10.47
C ALA A 192 15.65 -2.29 11.53
N LYS A 193 15.15 -1.06 11.61
CA LYS A 193 14.14 -0.64 12.58
C LYS A 193 12.83 -1.41 12.42
N THR A 194 12.30 -1.49 11.20
CA THR A 194 11.05 -2.19 10.92
C THR A 194 11.20 -3.70 11.11
N SER A 195 12.33 -4.29 10.69
CA SER A 195 12.61 -5.71 10.87
C SER A 195 12.72 -6.08 12.35
N ALA A 196 13.40 -5.26 13.17
CA ALA A 196 13.49 -5.47 14.61
C ALA A 196 12.12 -5.36 15.32
N ALA A 197 11.24 -4.47 14.85
CA ALA A 197 9.88 -4.37 15.39
C ALA A 197 9.06 -5.63 15.06
N LEU A 198 9.14 -6.14 13.83
CA LEU A 198 8.46 -7.36 13.39
C LEU A 198 8.98 -8.59 14.13
N GLU A 199 10.28 -8.69 14.36
CA GLU A 199 10.84 -9.78 15.15
C GLU A 199 10.26 -9.79 16.58
N ARG A 200 10.18 -8.64 17.25
CA ARG A 200 9.54 -8.55 18.57
C ARG A 200 8.05 -8.89 18.52
N PHE A 201 7.35 -8.53 17.44
CA PHE A 201 5.94 -8.85 17.22
C PHE A 201 5.75 -10.37 17.06
N SER A 202 6.58 -11.02 16.23
CA SER A 202 6.57 -12.47 16.01
C SER A 202 6.83 -13.25 17.30
N ARG A 203 7.85 -12.86 18.09
CA ARG A 203 8.13 -13.49 19.40
C ARG A 203 6.97 -13.42 20.39
N ARG A 204 6.09 -12.43 20.26
CA ARG A 204 4.85 -12.31 21.05
C ARG A 204 3.68 -13.10 20.46
N GLY A 205 3.91 -13.92 19.44
CA GLY A 205 2.88 -14.71 18.75
C GLY A 205 1.96 -13.86 17.85
N GLY A 206 2.44 -12.70 17.37
CA GLY A 206 1.72 -11.87 16.41
C GLY A 206 1.61 -12.55 15.05
N LEU A 207 0.53 -12.30 14.32
CA LEU A 207 0.35 -12.73 12.93
C LEU A 207 0.62 -11.54 12.01
N TYR A 208 1.57 -11.67 11.10
CA TYR A 208 1.86 -10.69 10.07
C TYR A 208 1.54 -11.24 8.66
N ILE A 209 0.61 -10.60 7.95
CA ILE A 209 0.29 -10.89 6.55
C ILE A 209 0.89 -9.79 5.68
N SER A 210 1.85 -10.15 4.84
CA SER A 210 2.44 -9.25 3.86
C SER A 210 1.73 -9.39 2.52
N VAL A 211 1.26 -8.27 1.96
CA VAL A 211 0.59 -8.22 0.65
C VAL A 211 1.43 -7.37 -0.29
N LEU A 212 2.09 -8.01 -1.25
CA LEU A 212 2.98 -7.37 -2.19
C LEU A 212 2.21 -6.90 -3.43
N THR A 213 2.23 -5.60 -3.71
CA THR A 213 1.60 -5.01 -4.89
C THR A 213 2.62 -4.36 -5.81
N HIS A 214 2.18 -3.96 -7.00
CA HIS A 214 3.09 -3.42 -8.01
C HIS A 214 3.44 -1.93 -7.77
N PRO A 215 4.75 -1.59 -7.77
CA PRO A 215 5.93 -2.42 -7.58
C PRO A 215 6.26 -2.59 -6.09
N THR A 216 6.96 -3.65 -5.70
CA THR A 216 7.59 -3.78 -4.38
C THR A 216 9.05 -4.16 -4.59
N THR A 217 9.96 -3.19 -4.42
CA THR A 217 11.38 -3.33 -4.77
C THR A 217 12.31 -2.71 -3.73
N GLY A 218 13.60 -2.95 -3.88
CA GLY A 218 14.69 -2.34 -3.11
C GLY A 218 14.63 -2.63 -1.62
N GLY A 219 14.94 -1.62 -0.81
CA GLY A 219 14.99 -1.73 0.65
C GLY A 219 13.68 -2.14 1.31
N VAL A 220 12.53 -1.88 0.68
CA VAL A 220 11.22 -2.33 1.20
C VAL A 220 11.07 -3.84 1.05
N THR A 221 11.41 -4.41 -0.12
CA THR A 221 11.44 -5.86 -0.30
C THR A 221 12.47 -6.52 0.63
N ALA A 222 13.66 -5.95 0.74
CA ALA A 222 14.73 -6.48 1.59
C ALA A 222 14.53 -6.24 3.11
N SER A 223 13.35 -5.81 3.53
CA SER A 223 13.01 -5.59 4.94
C SER A 223 11.61 -6.09 5.26
N PHE A 224 10.74 -5.24 5.77
CA PHE A 224 9.43 -5.64 6.29
C PHE A 224 8.54 -6.36 5.26
N ALA A 225 8.66 -6.07 3.96
CA ALA A 225 7.78 -6.68 2.96
C ALA A 225 8.02 -8.20 2.78
N SER A 226 9.22 -8.71 3.09
CA SER A 226 9.59 -10.13 2.99
C SER A 226 9.52 -10.91 4.31
N LEU A 227 9.01 -10.29 5.38
CA LEU A 227 9.01 -10.87 6.72
C LEU A 227 7.61 -11.31 7.18
N GLY A 228 6.66 -11.47 6.26
CA GLY A 228 5.32 -11.96 6.57
C GLY A 228 5.31 -13.43 6.97
N ASP A 229 4.48 -13.78 7.95
CA ASP A 229 4.16 -15.18 8.24
C ASP A 229 3.33 -15.79 7.10
N ILE A 230 2.59 -14.94 6.38
CA ILE A 230 1.86 -15.27 5.16
C ILE A 230 2.16 -14.20 4.11
N MET A 231 2.62 -14.65 2.95
CA MET A 231 3.07 -13.81 1.85
C MET A 231 2.09 -13.87 0.69
N LEU A 232 1.33 -12.80 0.47
CA LEU A 232 0.40 -12.68 -0.64
C LEU A 232 0.90 -11.66 -1.67
N ALA A 233 0.48 -11.79 -2.93
CA ALA A 233 0.74 -10.78 -3.93
C ALA A 233 -0.45 -10.56 -4.88
N GLU A 234 -0.55 -9.37 -5.47
CA GLU A 234 -1.46 -9.15 -6.61
C GLU A 234 -0.85 -9.71 -7.91
N PRO A 235 -1.69 -10.19 -8.87
CA PRO A 235 -1.22 -10.71 -10.15
C PRO A 235 -0.31 -9.73 -10.90
N GLY A 236 0.78 -10.24 -11.47
CA GLY A 236 1.73 -9.49 -12.28
C GLY A 236 2.53 -8.43 -11.51
N ALA A 237 2.48 -8.39 -10.19
CA ALA A 237 3.26 -7.45 -9.39
C ALA A 237 4.76 -7.66 -9.59
N LEU A 238 5.51 -6.57 -9.77
CA LEU A 238 6.97 -6.61 -9.79
C LEU A 238 7.47 -6.68 -8.34
N ILE A 239 8.16 -7.76 -8.00
CA ILE A 239 8.68 -8.04 -6.67
C ILE A 239 10.15 -8.44 -6.79
N GLY A 240 11.05 -7.63 -6.24
CA GLY A 240 12.48 -7.91 -6.31
C GLY A 240 13.31 -6.87 -5.58
N PHE A 241 14.61 -7.11 -5.46
CA PHE A 241 15.52 -6.13 -4.86
C PHE A 241 15.93 -5.07 -5.89
N ALA A 242 16.74 -5.44 -6.87
CA ALA A 242 17.09 -4.56 -7.98
C ALA A 242 15.99 -4.55 -9.06
N GLY A 243 15.72 -3.40 -9.64
CA GLY A 243 14.80 -3.32 -10.78
C GLY A 243 15.36 -4.04 -12.04
N PRO A 244 14.49 -4.55 -12.93
CA PRO A 244 14.92 -5.28 -14.12
C PRO A 244 15.97 -4.55 -14.96
N ARG A 245 15.81 -3.26 -15.19
CA ARG A 245 16.77 -2.43 -15.94
C ARG A 245 18.16 -2.41 -15.33
N VAL A 246 18.25 -2.33 -14.00
CA VAL A 246 19.53 -2.31 -13.28
C VAL A 246 20.23 -3.65 -13.44
N ILE A 247 19.48 -4.74 -13.33
CA ILE A 247 20.02 -6.10 -13.50
C ILE A 247 20.54 -6.27 -14.93
N GLU A 248 19.71 -6.00 -15.94
CA GLU A 248 20.08 -6.13 -17.37
C GLU A 248 21.30 -5.30 -17.73
N GLN A 249 21.40 -4.08 -17.22
CA GLN A 249 22.57 -3.22 -17.43
C GLN A 249 23.83 -3.76 -16.74
N THR A 250 23.67 -4.44 -15.60
CA THR A 250 24.82 -4.98 -14.84
C THR A 250 25.33 -6.27 -15.43
N ILE A 251 24.45 -7.19 -15.85
CA ILE A 251 24.85 -8.48 -16.42
C ILE A 251 25.04 -8.46 -17.94
N GLY A 252 24.55 -7.43 -18.61
CA GLY A 252 24.62 -7.29 -20.08
C GLY A 252 23.68 -8.20 -20.87
N GLU A 253 22.74 -8.86 -20.20
CA GLU A 253 21.79 -9.80 -20.79
C GLU A 253 20.34 -9.42 -20.51
N LYS A 254 19.42 -9.86 -21.37
CA LYS A 254 17.98 -9.70 -21.17
C LYS A 254 17.46 -10.71 -20.15
N LEU A 255 16.62 -10.25 -19.25
CA LEU A 255 15.99 -11.12 -18.26
C LEU A 255 14.94 -12.05 -18.89
N PRO A 256 14.78 -13.27 -18.35
CA PRO A 256 13.72 -14.17 -18.76
C PRO A 256 12.33 -13.54 -18.66
N HIS A 257 11.43 -13.97 -19.54
CA HIS A 257 10.04 -13.51 -19.49
C HIS A 257 9.39 -13.87 -18.14
N GLY A 258 8.73 -12.89 -17.53
CA GLY A 258 8.08 -13.09 -16.23
C GLY A 258 9.00 -12.99 -15.01
N PHE A 259 10.30 -12.79 -15.20
CA PHE A 259 11.25 -12.64 -14.10
C PHE A 259 10.81 -11.55 -13.12
N GLN A 260 10.93 -11.82 -11.82
CA GLN A 260 10.48 -10.95 -10.71
C GLN A 260 8.98 -10.63 -10.69
N ARG A 261 8.13 -11.34 -11.44
CA ARG A 261 6.68 -11.21 -11.31
C ARG A 261 6.16 -12.06 -10.17
N SER A 262 4.98 -11.69 -9.65
CA SER A 262 4.35 -12.44 -8.55
C SER A 262 4.17 -13.93 -8.85
N GLU A 263 3.86 -14.30 -10.10
CA GLU A 263 3.74 -15.68 -10.54
C GLU A 263 5.09 -16.41 -10.45
N PHE A 264 6.17 -15.76 -10.90
CA PHE A 264 7.52 -16.28 -10.78
C PHE A 264 7.93 -16.47 -9.30
N GLN A 265 7.60 -15.51 -8.45
CA GLN A 265 7.88 -15.58 -7.02
C GLN A 265 7.10 -16.69 -6.31
N LEU A 266 5.87 -16.96 -6.77
CA LEU A 266 5.07 -18.09 -6.28
C LEU A 266 5.69 -19.43 -6.67
N GLU A 267 6.10 -19.58 -7.93
CA GLU A 267 6.75 -20.81 -8.43
C GLU A 267 8.07 -21.12 -7.70
N HIS A 268 8.77 -20.10 -7.23
CA HIS A 268 10.03 -20.22 -6.49
C HIS A 268 9.85 -20.27 -4.95
N GLY A 269 8.60 -20.36 -4.46
CA GLY A 269 8.32 -20.54 -3.03
C GLY A 269 8.49 -19.29 -2.18
N PHE A 270 8.57 -18.10 -2.78
CA PHE A 270 8.66 -16.84 -2.05
C PHE A 270 7.28 -16.32 -1.62
N LEU A 271 6.22 -16.72 -2.31
CA LEU A 271 4.83 -16.37 -2.02
C LEU A 271 4.01 -17.61 -1.67
N ASP A 272 3.04 -17.44 -0.78
CA ASP A 272 2.05 -18.48 -0.49
C ASP A 272 0.89 -18.46 -1.51
N GLN A 273 0.52 -17.27 -1.99
CA GLN A 273 -0.58 -17.15 -2.95
C GLN A 273 -0.50 -15.84 -3.76
N VAL A 274 -0.87 -15.92 -5.05
CA VAL A 274 -1.21 -14.77 -5.88
C VAL A 274 -2.73 -14.57 -5.86
N VAL A 275 -3.18 -13.41 -5.38
CA VAL A 275 -4.59 -13.12 -5.09
C VAL A 275 -5.06 -11.92 -5.91
N PRO A 276 -6.03 -12.09 -6.82
CA PRO A 276 -6.65 -10.97 -7.52
C PRO A 276 -7.28 -9.96 -6.54
N ARG A 277 -7.21 -8.67 -6.89
CA ARG A 277 -7.72 -7.59 -6.03
C ARG A 277 -9.17 -7.78 -5.59
N ALA A 278 -10.01 -8.32 -6.46
CA ALA A 278 -11.41 -8.59 -6.15
C ALA A 278 -11.60 -9.64 -5.04
N ALA A 279 -10.69 -10.63 -4.94
CA ALA A 279 -10.73 -11.70 -3.95
C ALA A 279 -9.94 -11.38 -2.67
N MET A 280 -9.20 -10.27 -2.64
CA MET A 280 -8.25 -9.96 -1.56
C MET A 280 -8.94 -9.87 -0.20
N LYS A 281 -10.08 -9.16 -0.10
CA LYS A 281 -10.81 -9.01 1.16
C LYS A 281 -11.25 -10.36 1.73
N GLU A 282 -11.85 -11.20 0.90
CA GLU A 282 -12.33 -12.53 1.28
C GLU A 282 -11.17 -13.45 1.72
N THR A 283 -10.05 -13.40 1.00
CA THR A 283 -8.85 -14.16 1.34
C THR A 283 -8.31 -13.74 2.71
N LEU A 284 -8.16 -12.43 2.95
CA LEU A 284 -7.73 -11.91 4.24
C LEU A 284 -8.68 -12.28 5.36
N GLU A 285 -10.00 -12.14 5.15
CA GLU A 285 -11.02 -12.55 6.12
C GLU A 285 -10.87 -14.02 6.52
N ARG A 286 -10.74 -14.91 5.55
CA ARG A 286 -10.55 -16.36 5.80
C ARG A 286 -9.30 -16.63 6.64
N ILE A 287 -8.16 -16.03 6.27
CA ILE A 287 -6.90 -16.20 7.00
C ILE A 287 -7.05 -15.69 8.44
N LEU A 288 -7.58 -14.49 8.62
CA LEU A 288 -7.74 -13.87 9.93
C LEU A 288 -8.67 -14.67 10.84
N ARG A 289 -9.78 -15.18 10.31
CA ARG A 289 -10.71 -16.03 11.08
C ARG A 289 -10.06 -17.32 11.57
N LEU A 290 -9.29 -18.02 10.72
CA LEU A 290 -8.59 -19.25 11.07
C LEU A 290 -7.61 -19.02 12.23
N HIS A 291 -6.88 -17.91 12.24
CA HIS A 291 -5.91 -17.61 13.28
C HIS A 291 -6.55 -17.07 14.57
N THR A 292 -7.69 -16.40 14.48
CA THR A 292 -8.40 -15.88 15.65
C THR A 292 -9.12 -17.00 16.42
N GLN A 293 -9.60 -18.03 15.75
CA GLN A 293 -10.25 -19.17 16.39
C GLN A 293 -9.27 -19.99 17.25
N ARG A 294 -8.02 -20.15 16.84
CA ARG A 294 -6.99 -20.86 17.63
C ARG A 294 -6.72 -20.22 18.99
N ARG A 295 -6.79 -18.89 19.12
CA ARG A 295 -6.58 -18.19 20.40
C ARG A 295 -7.69 -18.40 21.45
N LYS A 296 -8.84 -18.94 21.08
CA LYS A 296 -9.93 -19.25 22.02
C LYS A 296 -9.74 -20.61 22.74
N TYR A 297 -8.81 -21.45 22.30
CA TYR A 297 -8.58 -22.80 22.81
C TYR A 297 -7.15 -23.00 23.35
N SER A 298 -6.33 -21.97 23.38
CA SER A 298 -5.02 -21.91 24.03
C SER A 298 -5.07 -21.02 25.28
#